data_c86a133cb401de3b9ecff8cf4e3cd78e
#
_entry.id   c86a133cb401de3b9ecff8cf4e3cd78e
#
_cell.length_a   1.000
_cell.length_b   1.000
_cell.length_c   1.000
_cell.angle_alpha   90.00
_cell.angle_beta   90.00
_cell.angle_gamma   90.00
#
_symmetry.space_group_name_H-M   'P 1'
#
loop_
_entity.id
_entity.type
_entity.pdbx_description
1 polymer ?
#
loop_
_entity_poly.entity_id
_entity_poly.type
_entity_poly.pdbx_seq_one_letter_code
_entity_poly.pdbx_strand_id
1 'polypeptide(L)'
;MELTSLGAVGYRADGKPGALLVLAHGAGAGQQHPFMTAVAKGFAARGVDVVTFDFPYMRERRKIPDKAPVLEKAFVEVVTAARQWSGATRCFIGGKSMGGRMATHLGAAHLDDLSGIVVFGYPLHPPGKPDQLRVAHLGSITVPVLIIQGERDAFGTPRELKPAIETITAKVTLHIVAKGDHSLSVTGRRRDEVLDEVIDVAVAWIRAGSGPFSK
;
A
#
# COMPACT_ATOMS: atom_id res chain seq x y z
N MET A 1 -10.42 -19.75 -4.94
CA MET A 1 -8.96 -20.03 -5.06
C MET A 1 -8.37 -19.82 -3.68
N GLU A 2 -7.55 -20.74 -3.16
CA GLU A 2 -6.95 -20.58 -1.83
C GLU A 2 -5.74 -19.64 -1.87
N LEU A 3 -5.48 -18.91 -0.78
CA LEU A 3 -4.33 -18.01 -0.66
C LEU A 3 -2.99 -18.73 -0.91
N THR A 4 -2.87 -19.95 -0.41
CA THR A 4 -1.67 -20.79 -0.52
C THR A 4 -1.31 -21.10 -1.98
N SER A 5 -2.31 -21.37 -2.84
CA SER A 5 -2.07 -21.63 -4.27
C SER A 5 -1.54 -20.41 -5.02
N LEU A 6 -1.79 -19.21 -4.51
CA LEU A 6 -1.26 -17.95 -5.02
C LEU A 6 0.09 -17.56 -4.37
N GLY A 7 0.61 -18.37 -3.44
CA GLY A 7 1.80 -18.02 -2.66
C GLY A 7 1.58 -16.83 -1.72
N ALA A 8 0.33 -16.57 -1.36
CA ALA A 8 -0.03 -15.48 -0.47
C ALA A 8 -0.06 -15.94 1.01
N VAL A 9 0.24 -15.02 1.91
CA VAL A 9 0.27 -15.26 3.36
C VAL A 9 -0.78 -14.38 4.03
N GLY A 10 -1.68 -15.02 4.79
CA GLY A 10 -2.70 -14.34 5.59
C GLY A 10 -2.25 -14.13 7.03
N TYR A 11 -2.49 -12.94 7.56
CA TYR A 11 -2.30 -12.54 8.95
C TYR A 11 -3.67 -12.21 9.53
N ARG A 12 -4.20 -13.08 10.38
CA ARG A 12 -5.50 -12.87 11.01
C ARG A 12 -5.42 -11.81 12.10
N ALA A 13 -6.42 -10.95 12.12
CA ALA A 13 -6.69 -10.08 13.24
C ALA A 13 -7.15 -10.88 14.46
N ASP A 14 -6.83 -10.39 15.64
CA ASP A 14 -7.40 -10.92 16.87
C ASP A 14 -8.90 -10.57 16.93
N GLY A 15 -9.75 -11.59 16.96
CA GLY A 15 -11.21 -11.46 16.97
C GLY A 15 -11.84 -11.23 15.58
N LYS A 16 -13.02 -10.58 15.54
CA LYS A 16 -13.71 -10.30 14.28
C LYS A 16 -13.01 -9.16 13.52
N PRO A 17 -12.55 -9.37 12.29
CA PRO A 17 -11.84 -8.34 11.55
C PRO A 17 -12.79 -7.17 11.18
N GLY A 18 -12.32 -5.94 11.44
CA GLY A 18 -13.03 -4.73 11.01
C GLY A 18 -12.83 -4.39 9.54
N ALA A 19 -11.74 -4.86 8.96
CA ALA A 19 -11.35 -4.65 7.57
C ALA A 19 -10.33 -5.70 7.12
N LEU A 20 -10.16 -5.81 5.80
CA LEU A 20 -9.09 -6.53 5.12
C LEU A 20 -8.17 -5.53 4.42
N LEU A 21 -6.85 -5.71 4.53
CA LEU A 21 -5.84 -5.03 3.73
C LEU A 21 -5.04 -6.04 2.91
N VAL A 22 -5.09 -5.94 1.59
CA VAL A 22 -4.20 -6.72 0.70
C VAL A 22 -2.99 -5.85 0.36
N LEU A 23 -1.80 -6.29 0.80
CA LEU A 23 -0.58 -5.50 0.83
C LEU A 23 0.49 -6.05 -0.11
N ALA A 24 0.82 -5.30 -1.16
CA ALA A 24 1.82 -5.65 -2.17
C ALA A 24 3.21 -5.10 -1.83
N HIS A 25 4.25 -5.88 -2.13
CA HIS A 25 5.64 -5.51 -1.87
C HIS A 25 6.23 -4.54 -2.90
N GLY A 26 7.39 -3.93 -2.57
CA GLY A 26 8.17 -3.09 -3.47
C GLY A 26 9.00 -3.91 -4.49
N ALA A 27 9.61 -3.22 -5.47
CA ALA A 27 10.32 -3.88 -6.58
C ALA A 27 11.54 -4.72 -6.16
N GLY A 28 12.23 -4.32 -5.10
CA GLY A 28 13.51 -4.94 -4.68
C GLY A 28 13.41 -6.01 -3.60
N ALA A 29 12.19 -6.32 -3.10
CA ALA A 29 12.04 -7.20 -1.95
C ALA A 29 10.62 -7.80 -1.92
N GLY A 30 10.53 -9.10 -1.65
CA GLY A 30 9.26 -9.84 -1.60
C GLY A 30 8.48 -9.65 -0.31
N GLN A 31 7.40 -10.41 -0.18
CA GLN A 31 6.49 -10.36 0.97
C GLN A 31 7.16 -10.70 2.31
N GLN A 32 8.25 -11.46 2.30
CA GLN A 32 9.01 -11.83 3.51
C GLN A 32 9.99 -10.74 3.98
N HIS A 33 10.08 -9.63 3.25
CA HIS A 33 10.94 -8.51 3.68
C HIS A 33 10.51 -7.99 5.06
N PRO A 34 11.45 -7.65 5.97
CA PRO A 34 11.15 -7.22 7.35
C PRO A 34 10.11 -6.10 7.44
N PHE A 35 10.10 -5.14 6.50
CA PHE A 35 9.07 -4.11 6.42
C PHE A 35 7.67 -4.72 6.22
N MET A 36 7.53 -5.61 5.24
CA MET A 36 6.23 -6.20 4.89
C MET A 36 5.67 -7.03 6.03
N THR A 37 6.51 -7.88 6.63
CA THR A 37 6.12 -8.74 7.75
C THR A 37 5.78 -7.94 9.02
N ALA A 38 6.55 -6.88 9.32
CA ALA A 38 6.29 -6.01 10.47
C ALA A 38 4.97 -5.24 10.28
N VAL A 39 4.75 -4.65 9.11
CA VAL A 39 3.50 -3.95 8.78
C VAL A 39 2.31 -4.91 8.86
N ALA A 40 2.39 -6.09 8.23
CA ALA A 40 1.29 -7.05 8.24
C ALA A 40 0.93 -7.51 9.66
N LYS A 41 1.91 -7.85 10.49
CA LYS A 41 1.70 -8.21 11.90
C LYS A 41 1.14 -7.04 12.70
N GLY A 42 1.65 -5.84 12.49
CA GLY A 42 1.20 -4.64 13.19
C GLY A 42 -0.26 -4.29 12.91
N PHE A 43 -0.72 -4.44 11.66
CA PHE A 43 -2.13 -4.29 11.30
C PHE A 43 -3.00 -5.40 11.91
N ALA A 44 -2.55 -6.65 11.86
CA ALA A 44 -3.28 -7.78 12.43
C ALA A 44 -3.49 -7.61 13.94
N ALA A 45 -2.44 -7.22 14.68
CA ALA A 45 -2.52 -6.90 16.10
C ALA A 45 -3.48 -5.73 16.42
N ARG A 46 -3.86 -4.94 15.42
CA ARG A 46 -4.78 -3.80 15.53
C ARG A 46 -6.16 -4.08 14.91
N GLY A 47 -6.51 -5.35 14.69
CA GLY A 47 -7.87 -5.74 14.28
C GLY A 47 -8.14 -5.62 12.77
N VAL A 48 -7.11 -5.62 11.93
CA VAL A 48 -7.21 -5.62 10.47
C VAL A 48 -6.62 -6.91 9.93
N ASP A 49 -7.41 -7.73 9.23
CA ASP A 49 -6.87 -8.86 8.48
C ASP A 49 -5.92 -8.36 7.38
N VAL A 50 -4.77 -9.01 7.23
CA VAL A 50 -3.82 -8.65 6.17
C VAL A 50 -3.48 -9.85 5.32
N VAL A 51 -3.41 -9.65 4.01
CA VAL A 51 -2.86 -10.64 3.09
C VAL A 51 -1.67 -10.02 2.36
N THR A 52 -0.52 -10.66 2.42
CA THR A 52 0.66 -10.34 1.61
C THR A 52 0.89 -11.40 0.55
N PHE A 53 1.60 -11.07 -0.51
CA PHE A 53 1.91 -12.00 -1.60
C PHE A 53 3.16 -11.57 -2.34
N ASP A 54 3.77 -12.52 -3.04
CA ASP A 54 4.83 -12.24 -4.00
C ASP A 54 4.27 -12.11 -5.41
N PHE A 55 4.65 -11.02 -6.11
CA PHE A 55 4.37 -10.88 -7.54
C PHE A 55 5.03 -12.02 -8.35
N PRO A 56 4.53 -12.35 -9.56
CA PRO A 56 5.03 -13.50 -10.34
C PRO A 56 6.55 -13.53 -10.49
N TYR A 57 7.19 -12.41 -10.83
CA TYR A 57 8.65 -12.36 -10.96
C TYR A 57 9.40 -12.77 -9.68
N MET A 58 8.87 -12.40 -8.48
CA MET A 58 9.49 -12.78 -7.20
C MET A 58 9.30 -14.27 -6.90
N ARG A 59 8.12 -14.81 -7.19
CA ARG A 59 7.85 -16.25 -7.06
C ARG A 59 8.76 -17.07 -7.96
N GLU A 60 9.07 -16.55 -9.14
CA GLU A 60 9.99 -17.14 -10.12
C GLU A 60 11.46 -16.80 -9.85
N ARG A 61 11.77 -16.12 -8.73
CA ARG A 61 13.11 -15.70 -8.34
C ARG A 61 13.80 -14.80 -9.36
N ARG A 62 13.04 -14.07 -10.17
CA ARG A 62 13.56 -13.06 -11.09
C ARG A 62 13.81 -11.74 -10.34
N LYS A 63 14.81 -10.98 -10.77
CA LYS A 63 15.18 -9.69 -10.15
C LYS A 63 14.43 -8.50 -10.77
N ILE A 64 14.03 -8.62 -12.03
CA ILE A 64 13.37 -7.56 -12.78
C ILE A 64 11.86 -7.74 -12.68
N PRO A 65 11.12 -6.72 -12.20
CA PRO A 65 9.67 -6.76 -12.14
C PRO A 65 9.03 -6.99 -13.53
N ASP A 66 7.91 -7.69 -13.52
CA ASP A 66 7.06 -7.78 -14.69
C ASP A 66 6.46 -6.42 -15.07
N LYS A 67 5.94 -6.32 -16.29
CA LYS A 67 5.18 -5.14 -16.74
C LYS A 67 3.89 -5.00 -15.93
N ALA A 68 3.39 -3.77 -15.80
CA ALA A 68 2.23 -3.45 -14.98
C ALA A 68 1.01 -4.37 -15.20
N PRO A 69 0.59 -4.73 -16.43
CA PRO A 69 -0.57 -5.62 -16.59
C PRO A 69 -0.43 -7.00 -15.93
N VAL A 70 0.79 -7.56 -15.87
CA VAL A 70 1.04 -8.86 -15.21
C VAL A 70 0.95 -8.70 -13.70
N LEU A 71 1.50 -7.62 -13.15
CA LEU A 71 1.44 -7.31 -11.72
C LEU A 71 0.01 -7.02 -11.27
N GLU A 72 -0.73 -6.24 -12.04
CA GLU A 72 -2.14 -5.90 -11.79
C GLU A 72 -3.02 -7.15 -11.77
N LYS A 73 -2.88 -8.02 -12.78
CA LYS A 73 -3.62 -9.28 -12.84
C LYS A 73 -3.37 -10.15 -11.59
N ALA A 74 -2.11 -10.35 -11.24
CA ALA A 74 -1.75 -11.13 -10.06
C ALA A 74 -2.32 -10.51 -8.77
N PHE A 75 -2.32 -9.18 -8.66
CA PHE A 75 -2.88 -8.50 -7.50
C PHE A 75 -4.39 -8.71 -7.42
N VAL A 76 -5.14 -8.58 -8.51
CA VAL A 76 -6.60 -8.83 -8.55
C VAL A 76 -6.93 -10.27 -8.12
N GLU A 77 -6.18 -11.27 -8.60
CA GLU A 77 -6.36 -12.67 -8.20
C GLU A 77 -6.21 -12.85 -6.69
N VAL A 78 -5.20 -12.22 -6.09
CA VAL A 78 -4.98 -12.25 -4.64
C VAL A 78 -6.08 -11.51 -3.89
N VAL A 79 -6.53 -10.34 -4.35
CA VAL A 79 -7.65 -9.60 -3.73
C VAL A 79 -8.90 -10.45 -3.67
N THR A 80 -9.23 -11.13 -4.77
CA THR A 80 -10.39 -12.02 -4.85
C THR A 80 -10.32 -13.15 -3.83
N ALA A 81 -9.17 -13.85 -3.75
CA ALA A 81 -8.96 -14.91 -2.78
C ALA A 81 -8.95 -14.40 -1.32
N ALA A 82 -8.35 -13.22 -1.10
CA ALA A 82 -8.24 -12.62 0.22
C ALA A 82 -9.62 -12.21 0.78
N ARG A 83 -10.51 -11.69 -0.06
CA ARG A 83 -11.90 -11.38 0.34
C ARG A 83 -12.65 -12.63 0.83
N GLN A 84 -12.53 -13.75 0.10
CA GLN A 84 -13.13 -15.01 0.51
C GLN A 84 -12.53 -15.55 1.81
N TRP A 85 -11.21 -15.39 1.97
CA TRP A 85 -10.51 -15.83 3.17
C TRP A 85 -10.86 -14.99 4.39
N SER A 86 -10.88 -13.65 4.30
CA SER A 86 -11.10 -12.76 5.44
C SER A 86 -12.54 -12.75 5.93
N GLY A 87 -13.51 -12.62 5.02
CA GLY A 87 -14.91 -12.37 5.36
C GLY A 87 -15.18 -10.97 5.92
N ALA A 88 -14.20 -10.07 5.93
CA ALA A 88 -14.38 -8.67 6.30
C ALA A 88 -15.26 -7.95 5.26
N THR A 89 -16.11 -7.05 5.72
CA THR A 89 -17.04 -6.29 4.84
C THR A 89 -16.36 -5.13 4.11
N ARG A 90 -15.20 -4.66 4.62
CA ARG A 90 -14.44 -3.58 4.01
C ARG A 90 -13.11 -4.10 3.50
N CYS A 91 -12.79 -3.81 2.23
CA CYS A 91 -11.58 -4.26 1.57
C CYS A 91 -10.73 -3.05 1.16
N PHE A 92 -9.51 -3.01 1.64
CA PHE A 92 -8.48 -2.05 1.26
C PHE A 92 -7.38 -2.78 0.50
N ILE A 93 -6.77 -2.09 -0.44
CA ILE A 93 -5.55 -2.55 -1.11
C ILE A 93 -4.43 -1.56 -0.85
N GLY A 94 -3.20 -1.99 -0.97
CA GLY A 94 -2.09 -1.09 -0.74
C GLY A 94 -0.75 -1.74 -0.99
N GLY A 95 0.30 -1.04 -0.61
CA GLY A 95 1.63 -1.60 -0.73
C GLY A 95 2.75 -0.61 -0.53
N LYS A 96 3.96 -1.16 -0.54
CA LYS A 96 5.21 -0.41 -0.46
C LYS A 96 5.68 -0.04 -1.86
N SER A 97 5.98 1.24 -2.11
CA SER A 97 6.63 1.68 -3.36
C SER A 97 5.91 1.16 -4.62
N MET A 98 6.53 0.31 -5.42
CA MET A 98 5.91 -0.31 -6.61
C MET A 98 4.55 -0.97 -6.28
N GLY A 99 4.45 -1.70 -5.17
CA GLY A 99 3.19 -2.32 -4.75
C GLY A 99 2.09 -1.31 -4.49
N GLY A 100 2.41 -0.18 -3.84
CA GLY A 100 1.49 0.94 -3.63
C GLY A 100 1.06 1.57 -4.95
N ARG A 101 1.99 1.75 -5.90
CA ARG A 101 1.66 2.22 -7.25
C ARG A 101 0.74 1.25 -7.99
N MET A 102 0.96 -0.07 -7.89
CA MET A 102 0.04 -1.05 -8.49
C MET A 102 -1.35 -1.00 -7.84
N ALA A 103 -1.43 -0.78 -6.53
CA ALA A 103 -2.72 -0.55 -5.87
C ALA A 103 -3.45 0.68 -6.42
N THR A 104 -2.73 1.79 -6.70
CA THR A 104 -3.34 2.97 -7.33
C THR A 104 -3.77 2.73 -8.77
N HIS A 105 -3.06 1.88 -9.54
CA HIS A 105 -3.53 1.44 -10.87
C HIS A 105 -4.86 0.68 -10.78
N LEU A 106 -4.99 -0.25 -9.83
CA LEU A 106 -6.24 -0.99 -9.62
C LEU A 106 -7.39 -0.09 -9.19
N GLY A 107 -7.13 0.91 -8.33
CA GLY A 107 -8.13 1.91 -7.97
C GLY A 107 -8.56 2.78 -9.15
N ALA A 108 -7.63 3.12 -10.05
CA ALA A 108 -7.92 3.85 -11.28
C ALA A 108 -8.65 3.00 -12.34
N ALA A 109 -8.46 1.68 -12.31
CA ALA A 109 -9.19 0.72 -13.13
C ALA A 109 -10.58 0.35 -12.54
N HIS A 110 -10.99 1.03 -11.46
CA HIS A 110 -12.28 0.82 -10.79
C HIS A 110 -12.51 -0.62 -10.34
N LEU A 111 -11.50 -1.23 -9.71
CA LEU A 111 -11.69 -2.54 -9.07
C LEU A 111 -12.85 -2.46 -8.06
N ASP A 112 -13.84 -3.33 -8.24
CA ASP A 112 -15.10 -3.31 -7.49
C ASP A 112 -14.89 -3.44 -5.97
N ASP A 113 -15.80 -2.84 -5.21
CA ASP A 113 -15.93 -2.96 -3.75
C ASP A 113 -14.65 -2.61 -2.97
N LEU A 114 -13.84 -1.66 -3.46
CA LEU A 114 -12.74 -1.11 -2.69
C LEU A 114 -13.20 -0.04 -1.71
N SER A 115 -12.78 -0.18 -0.46
CA SER A 115 -13.02 0.83 0.60
C SER A 115 -11.94 1.92 0.62
N GLY A 116 -10.78 1.69 -0.01
CA GLY A 116 -9.72 2.65 -0.15
C GLY A 116 -8.34 2.03 -0.41
N ILE A 117 -7.34 2.90 -0.56
CA ILE A 117 -5.96 2.53 -0.92
C ILE A 117 -4.98 3.07 0.12
N VAL A 118 -4.02 2.23 0.55
CA VAL A 118 -2.95 2.64 1.50
C VAL A 118 -1.59 2.48 0.82
N VAL A 119 -0.85 3.58 0.70
CA VAL A 119 0.46 3.61 0.03
C VAL A 119 1.56 3.99 1.01
N PHE A 120 2.58 3.16 1.11
CA PHE A 120 3.79 3.42 1.88
C PHE A 120 4.94 3.81 0.93
N GLY A 121 5.21 5.12 0.81
CA GLY A 121 6.19 5.69 -0.10
C GLY A 121 5.78 5.57 -1.57
N TYR A 122 5.00 6.53 -2.08
CA TYR A 122 4.65 6.56 -3.50
C TYR A 122 5.87 6.89 -4.36
N PRO A 123 6.24 6.04 -5.32
CA PRO A 123 7.41 6.28 -6.17
C PRO A 123 7.04 7.18 -7.36
N LEU A 124 6.91 8.49 -7.11
CA LEU A 124 6.47 9.49 -8.09
C LEU A 124 7.30 9.46 -9.37
N HIS A 125 8.61 9.33 -9.24
CA HIS A 125 9.56 9.22 -10.35
C HIS A 125 10.75 8.32 -9.94
N PRO A 126 11.58 7.85 -10.88
CA PRO A 126 12.87 7.23 -10.53
C PRO A 126 13.80 8.25 -9.86
N PRO A 127 14.66 7.85 -8.92
CA PRO A 127 15.64 8.74 -8.31
C PRO A 127 16.49 9.44 -9.38
N GLY A 128 16.68 10.75 -9.25
CA GLY A 128 17.43 11.56 -10.20
C GLY A 128 16.76 11.79 -11.56
N LYS A 129 15.48 11.41 -11.73
CA LYS A 129 14.71 11.60 -12.97
C LYS A 129 13.34 12.23 -12.69
N PRO A 130 13.28 13.46 -12.18
CA PRO A 130 12.03 14.11 -11.75
C PRO A 130 11.03 14.31 -12.89
N ASP A 131 11.49 14.37 -14.13
CA ASP A 131 10.61 14.53 -15.31
C ASP A 131 9.88 13.23 -15.71
N GLN A 132 10.29 12.07 -15.17
CA GLN A 132 9.67 10.78 -15.47
C GLN A 132 8.55 10.45 -14.48
N LEU A 133 7.52 11.28 -14.47
CA LEU A 133 6.38 11.17 -13.56
C LEU A 133 5.53 9.92 -13.83
N ARG A 134 5.07 9.29 -12.75
CA ARG A 134 4.22 8.09 -12.76
C ARG A 134 2.82 8.44 -12.26
N VAL A 135 2.14 9.35 -12.94
CA VAL A 135 0.92 10.01 -12.45
C VAL A 135 -0.29 9.86 -13.38
N ALA A 136 -0.10 9.40 -14.61
CA ALA A 136 -1.13 9.43 -15.65
C ALA A 136 -2.49 8.78 -15.26
N HIS A 137 -2.48 7.80 -14.35
CA HIS A 137 -3.67 7.08 -13.90
C HIS A 137 -4.34 7.71 -12.66
N LEU A 138 -3.66 8.62 -11.95
CA LEU A 138 -4.13 9.09 -10.64
C LEU A 138 -5.48 9.81 -10.69
N GLY A 139 -5.73 10.60 -11.73
CA GLY A 139 -6.99 11.33 -11.91
C GLY A 139 -8.23 10.45 -12.05
N SER A 140 -8.06 9.16 -12.37
CA SER A 140 -9.17 8.19 -12.49
C SER A 140 -9.51 7.48 -11.16
N ILE A 141 -8.80 7.76 -10.08
CA ILE A 141 -9.06 7.12 -8.77
C ILE A 141 -10.29 7.75 -8.13
N THR A 142 -11.29 6.93 -7.82
CA THR A 142 -12.56 7.36 -7.21
C THR A 142 -12.74 6.92 -5.76
N VAL A 143 -11.82 6.11 -5.24
CA VAL A 143 -11.84 5.65 -3.83
C VAL A 143 -10.84 6.44 -2.98
N PRO A 144 -11.08 6.60 -1.67
CA PRO A 144 -10.17 7.31 -0.78
C PRO A 144 -8.75 6.74 -0.80
N VAL A 145 -7.75 7.60 -0.71
CA VAL A 145 -6.33 7.22 -0.71
C VAL A 145 -5.62 7.78 0.51
N LEU A 146 -4.91 6.93 1.24
CA LEU A 146 -3.90 7.33 2.22
C LEU A 146 -2.51 7.13 1.62
N ILE A 147 -1.72 8.18 1.61
CA ILE A 147 -0.29 8.12 1.24
C ILE A 147 0.54 8.47 2.46
N ILE A 148 1.42 7.57 2.88
CA ILE A 148 2.41 7.79 3.91
C ILE A 148 3.75 7.98 3.21
N GLN A 149 4.29 9.20 3.26
CA GLN A 149 5.46 9.62 2.48
C GLN A 149 6.58 10.13 3.37
N GLY A 150 7.80 9.68 3.11
CA GLY A 150 8.97 10.27 3.76
C GLY A 150 9.21 11.71 3.28
N GLU A 151 9.53 12.61 4.21
CA GLU A 151 9.81 14.02 3.87
C GLU A 151 10.99 14.16 2.89
N ARG A 152 11.96 13.23 2.97
CA ARG A 152 13.19 13.21 2.15
C ARG A 152 13.22 12.04 1.17
N ASP A 153 12.05 11.61 0.70
CA ASP A 153 11.94 10.50 -0.24
C ASP A 153 12.53 10.87 -1.60
N ALA A 154 13.59 10.16 -2.00
CA ALA A 154 14.28 10.40 -3.28
C ALA A 154 13.47 9.98 -4.52
N PHE A 155 12.37 9.26 -4.34
CA PHE A 155 11.41 8.90 -5.40
C PHE A 155 10.27 9.91 -5.55
N GLY A 156 10.30 10.99 -4.78
CA GLY A 156 9.33 12.09 -4.76
C GLY A 156 9.06 12.54 -3.33
N THR A 157 9.46 13.78 -3.04
CA THR A 157 9.14 14.44 -1.77
C THR A 157 7.65 14.75 -1.68
N PRO A 158 7.09 14.99 -0.48
CA PRO A 158 5.71 15.45 -0.34
C PRO A 158 5.38 16.70 -1.17
N ARG A 159 6.35 17.61 -1.32
CA ARG A 159 6.20 18.83 -2.13
C ARG A 159 6.03 18.50 -3.61
N GLU A 160 6.81 17.58 -4.14
CA GLU A 160 6.72 17.12 -5.53
C GLU A 160 5.46 16.32 -5.79
N LEU A 161 5.02 15.53 -4.79
CA LEU A 161 3.85 14.66 -4.90
C LEU A 161 2.53 15.46 -4.87
N LYS A 162 2.50 16.59 -4.17
CA LYS A 162 1.27 17.39 -3.95
C LYS A 162 0.50 17.71 -5.24
N PRO A 163 1.09 18.24 -6.31
CA PRO A 163 0.35 18.52 -7.55
C PRO A 163 -0.25 17.26 -8.19
N ALA A 164 0.43 16.13 -8.06
CA ALA A 164 -0.04 14.87 -8.62
C ALA A 164 -1.26 14.31 -7.86
N ILE A 165 -1.25 14.36 -6.55
CA ILE A 165 -2.38 13.87 -5.73
C ILE A 165 -3.60 14.79 -5.78
N GLU A 166 -3.42 16.08 -6.10
CA GLU A 166 -4.52 17.00 -6.33
C GLU A 166 -5.35 16.68 -7.58
N THR A 167 -4.83 15.86 -8.49
CA THR A 167 -5.60 15.34 -9.64
C THR A 167 -6.58 14.24 -9.27
N ILE A 168 -6.42 13.60 -8.11
CA ILE A 168 -7.30 12.54 -7.64
C ILE A 168 -8.62 13.16 -7.20
N THR A 169 -9.73 12.70 -7.77
CA THR A 169 -11.05 13.25 -7.46
C THR A 169 -11.59 12.80 -6.10
N ALA A 170 -11.14 11.66 -5.62
CA ALA A 170 -11.48 11.16 -4.30
C ALA A 170 -10.65 11.84 -3.19
N LYS A 171 -11.06 11.64 -1.93
CA LYS A 171 -10.34 12.17 -0.78
C LYS A 171 -8.94 11.57 -0.68
N VAL A 172 -7.91 12.41 -0.67
CA VAL A 172 -6.53 12.02 -0.40
C VAL A 172 -6.10 12.52 0.97
N THR A 173 -5.52 11.62 1.75
CA THR A 173 -4.83 11.94 3.00
C THR A 173 -3.34 11.72 2.79
N LEU A 174 -2.54 12.76 2.95
CA LEU A 174 -1.08 12.68 2.90
C LEU A 174 -0.52 12.77 4.31
N HIS A 175 0.08 11.70 4.80
CA HIS A 175 0.82 11.67 6.06
C HIS A 175 2.32 11.75 5.78
N ILE A 176 2.98 12.75 6.36
CA ILE A 176 4.41 13.00 6.14
C ILE A 176 5.21 12.46 7.32
N VAL A 177 6.13 11.51 7.05
CA VAL A 177 7.12 11.07 8.03
C VAL A 177 8.28 12.06 8.02
N ALA A 178 8.33 12.93 9.03
CA ALA A 178 9.35 13.97 9.14
C ALA A 178 10.76 13.37 9.12
N LYS A 179 11.65 13.93 8.28
CA LYS A 179 13.01 13.45 8.02
C LYS A 179 13.10 12.01 7.48
N GLY A 180 11.97 11.37 7.16
CA GLY A 180 11.91 10.01 6.62
C GLY A 180 12.41 9.93 5.17
N ASP A 181 13.07 8.84 4.84
CA ASP A 181 13.47 8.48 3.48
C ASP A 181 12.37 7.65 2.76
N HIS A 182 12.69 7.10 1.57
CA HIS A 182 11.77 6.21 0.83
C HIS A 182 11.40 4.95 1.62
N SER A 183 12.24 4.47 2.51
CA SER A 183 11.99 3.32 3.38
C SER A 183 11.22 3.68 4.65
N LEU A 184 10.84 4.95 4.81
CA LEU A 184 10.27 5.55 6.01
C LEU A 184 11.23 5.48 7.21
N SER A 185 12.54 5.36 6.94
CA SER A 185 13.56 5.36 7.97
C SER A 185 13.93 6.80 8.34
N VAL A 186 14.09 7.05 9.63
CA VAL A 186 14.47 8.36 10.18
C VAL A 186 15.77 8.22 10.96
N THR A 187 16.80 8.98 10.56
CA THR A 187 18.09 8.97 11.26
C THR A 187 17.91 9.36 12.74
N GLY A 188 18.45 8.53 13.63
CA GLY A 188 18.35 8.76 15.08
C GLY A 188 17.06 8.25 15.73
N ARG A 189 16.15 7.63 14.96
CA ARG A 189 14.97 6.95 15.51
C ARG A 189 15.03 5.43 15.27
N ARG A 190 14.47 4.68 16.17
CA ARG A 190 14.32 3.23 15.99
C ARG A 190 13.30 2.95 14.90
N ARG A 191 13.60 1.97 14.06
CA ARG A 191 12.74 1.61 12.93
C ARG A 191 11.36 1.10 13.35
N ASP A 192 11.32 0.33 14.42
CA ASP A 192 10.07 -0.21 14.98
C ASP A 192 9.14 0.91 15.47
N GLU A 193 9.68 1.93 16.16
CA GLU A 193 8.89 3.09 16.61
C GLU A 193 8.26 3.86 15.44
N VAL A 194 9.03 4.11 14.38
CA VAL A 194 8.50 4.80 13.19
C VAL A 194 7.45 3.94 12.48
N LEU A 195 7.66 2.62 12.41
CA LEU A 195 6.69 1.70 11.81
C LEU A 195 5.40 1.64 12.62
N ASP A 196 5.48 1.59 13.95
CA ASP A 196 4.30 1.60 14.80
C ASP A 196 3.47 2.87 14.63
N GLU A 197 4.12 4.04 14.56
CA GLU A 197 3.42 5.31 14.29
C GLU A 197 2.68 5.31 12.95
N VAL A 198 3.34 4.88 11.87
CA VAL A 198 2.70 4.88 10.56
C VAL A 198 1.60 3.83 10.43
N ILE A 199 1.73 2.70 11.14
CA ILE A 199 0.68 1.68 11.24
C ILE A 199 -0.52 2.24 12.01
N ASP A 200 -0.30 2.93 13.15
CA ASP A 200 -1.37 3.55 13.93
C ASP A 200 -2.15 4.56 13.09
N VAL A 201 -1.45 5.42 12.33
CA VAL A 201 -2.08 6.36 11.40
C VAL A 201 -2.93 5.63 10.36
N ALA A 202 -2.40 4.58 9.75
CA ALA A 202 -3.11 3.85 8.71
C ALA A 202 -4.31 3.07 9.26
N VAL A 203 -4.19 2.46 10.44
CA VAL A 203 -5.30 1.77 11.10
C VAL A 203 -6.40 2.75 11.52
N ALA A 204 -6.03 3.91 12.07
CA ALA A 204 -6.99 4.97 12.39
C ALA A 204 -7.74 5.43 11.15
N TRP A 205 -7.03 5.63 10.03
CA TRP A 205 -7.63 6.02 8.75
C TRP A 205 -8.56 4.93 8.20
N ILE A 206 -8.17 3.66 8.25
CA ILE A 206 -9.02 2.52 7.86
C ILE A 206 -10.28 2.47 8.73
N ARG A 207 -10.16 2.64 10.05
CA ARG A 207 -11.30 2.58 10.99
C ARG A 207 -12.28 3.72 10.83
N ALA A 208 -11.78 4.93 10.59
CA ALA A 208 -12.64 6.10 10.42
C ALA A 208 -13.61 5.95 9.22
N GLY A 209 -13.34 4.98 8.32
CA GLY A 209 -14.02 4.96 7.04
C GLY A 209 -13.75 6.29 6.33
N SER A 210 -14.18 6.52 5.13
CA SER A 210 -14.01 7.80 4.44
C SER A 210 -14.79 9.00 5.05
N GLY A 211 -15.10 8.97 6.34
CA GLY A 211 -15.65 10.09 7.09
C GLY A 211 -14.63 11.24 7.24
N PRO A 212 -15.08 12.50 7.43
CA PRO A 212 -14.17 13.64 7.54
C PRO A 212 -13.28 13.47 8.78
N PHE A 213 -11.96 13.35 8.61
CA PHE A 213 -11.06 13.77 9.67
C PHE A 213 -11.25 15.30 9.82
N SER A 214 -11.73 15.73 10.99
CA SER A 214 -11.70 17.15 11.38
C SER A 214 -10.27 17.66 11.19
N LYS A 215 -10.19 18.85 10.61
CA LYS A 215 -8.94 19.59 10.38
C LYS A 215 -8.21 19.84 11.69
#